data_e5ccfb0ce1fb9361170a47d0c75351ab
#
_entry.id   e5ccfb0ce1fb9361170a47d0c75351ab
#
_cell.length_a   1.000
_cell.length_b   1.000
_cell.length_c   1.000
_cell.angle_alpha   90.00
_cell.angle_beta   90.00
_cell.angle_gamma   90.00
#
_symmetry.space_group_name_H-M   'P 1'
#
loop_
_entity.id
_entity.type
_entity.pdbx_description
1 polymer ?
#
loop_
_entity_poly.entity_id
_entity_poly.type
_entity_poly.pdbx_seq_one_letter_code
_entity_poly.pdbx_strand_id
1 'polypeptide(L)'
;MCTAATYKTKDFYFGRTLDYEFSYGDDVTVTPRNYVFDFRHEGKLESHYAIVGMAHVADGYPLYYDAVNEKGLGMAGLNFVGNAKYQEVSEGRENVAQFEFIPWILAQCGSVAQAREYLGRMNLVGTTFNEHFPAAQLHWLIADKEEAVTVECTASGLQVYDNPVGVLTNNPPFELQMFMLNNYCLLYTSDA
;
A
#
# COMPACT_ATOMS: atom_id res chain seq x y z
N MET A 1 15.45 6.72 -2.32
CA MET A 1 14.27 6.37 -3.16
C MET A 1 13.84 4.95 -2.87
N CYS A 2 12.54 4.71 -2.82
CA CYS A 2 11.98 3.38 -2.58
C CYS A 2 11.56 2.72 -3.89
N THR A 3 11.58 1.39 -3.93
CA THR A 3 11.03 0.58 -5.02
C THR A 3 10.34 -0.63 -4.40
N ALA A 4 9.11 -0.90 -4.80
CA ALA A 4 8.43 -2.15 -4.51
C ALA A 4 8.34 -2.97 -5.81
N ALA A 5 8.52 -4.28 -5.70
CA ALA A 5 8.52 -5.16 -6.86
C ALA A 5 7.96 -6.53 -6.51
N THR A 6 7.33 -7.14 -7.50
CA THR A 6 6.95 -8.54 -7.50
C THR A 6 7.86 -9.33 -8.42
N TYR A 7 8.10 -10.58 -8.09
CA TYR A 7 8.85 -11.50 -8.94
C TYR A 7 8.18 -12.87 -8.91
N LYS A 8 7.78 -13.35 -10.08
CA LYS A 8 7.07 -14.63 -10.23
C LYS A 8 7.94 -15.62 -11.00
N THR A 9 8.21 -16.75 -10.37
CA THR A 9 8.85 -17.92 -10.99
C THR A 9 7.95 -19.13 -10.76
N LYS A 10 8.51 -20.22 -10.19
CA LYS A 10 7.72 -21.30 -9.59
C LYS A 10 6.96 -20.78 -8.36
N ASP A 11 7.59 -19.90 -7.60
CA ASP A 11 7.05 -19.24 -6.42
C ASP A 11 6.83 -17.74 -6.70
N PHE A 12 6.06 -17.09 -5.84
CA PHE A 12 5.80 -15.65 -5.90
C PHE A 12 6.57 -14.94 -4.78
N TYR A 13 7.21 -13.84 -5.14
CA TYR A 13 7.96 -12.99 -4.23
C TYR A 13 7.43 -11.57 -4.29
N PHE A 14 7.30 -10.94 -3.15
CA PHE A 14 6.98 -9.53 -3.00
C PHE A 14 8.06 -8.90 -2.11
N GLY A 15 8.61 -7.79 -2.51
CA GLY A 15 9.64 -7.11 -1.75
C GLY A 15 9.70 -5.63 -2.04
N ARG A 16 10.37 -4.90 -1.13
CA ARG A 16 10.60 -3.47 -1.33
C ARG A 16 11.95 -3.06 -0.75
N THR A 17 12.51 -1.97 -1.26
CA THR A 17 13.59 -1.23 -0.63
C THR A 17 13.02 -0.08 0.18
N LEU A 18 13.34 -0.02 1.47
CA LEU A 18 13.03 1.10 2.36
C LEU A 18 14.27 1.98 2.47
N ASP A 19 14.32 3.04 1.65
CA ASP A 19 15.52 3.86 1.50
C ASP A 19 15.29 5.23 2.16
N TYR A 20 15.67 5.31 3.43
CA TYR A 20 15.67 6.52 4.24
C TYR A 20 17.09 6.90 4.66
N GLU A 21 17.31 8.17 4.95
CA GLU A 21 18.59 8.70 5.42
C GLU A 21 18.90 8.29 6.87
N PHE A 22 17.88 7.94 7.64
CA PHE A 22 17.98 7.53 9.05
C PHE A 22 16.81 6.61 9.43
N SER A 23 16.99 5.76 10.46
CA SER A 23 15.92 4.91 10.98
C SER A 23 14.97 5.72 11.88
N TYR A 24 13.67 5.47 11.72
CA TYR A 24 12.63 5.96 12.61
C TYR A 24 12.32 4.98 13.76
N GLY A 25 13.17 3.96 13.96
CA GLY A 25 12.90 2.87 14.87
C GLY A 25 11.99 1.81 14.24
N ASP A 26 12.25 1.54 12.97
CA ASP A 26 11.51 0.53 12.20
C ASP A 26 11.87 -0.87 12.71
N ASP A 27 10.87 -1.73 12.81
CA ASP A 27 11.05 -3.10 13.28
C ASP A 27 10.13 -4.07 12.54
N VAL A 28 10.54 -5.34 12.48
CA VAL A 28 9.68 -6.40 11.96
C VAL A 28 8.56 -6.66 12.95
N THR A 29 7.35 -6.31 12.56
CA THR A 29 6.17 -6.35 13.42
C THR A 29 5.20 -7.42 12.96
N VAL A 30 4.75 -8.24 13.90
CA VAL A 30 3.70 -9.24 13.68
C VAL A 30 2.42 -8.82 14.37
N THR A 31 1.35 -8.70 13.62
CA THR A 31 0.00 -8.48 14.14
C THR A 31 -0.77 -9.80 14.09
N PRO A 32 -1.02 -10.47 15.23
CA PRO A 32 -1.73 -11.74 15.27
C PRO A 32 -3.22 -11.57 14.96
N ARG A 33 -3.91 -12.66 14.58
CA ARG A 33 -5.33 -12.65 14.15
C ARG A 33 -6.31 -12.04 15.14
N ASN A 34 -5.95 -11.97 16.42
CA ASN A 34 -6.78 -11.46 17.52
C ASN A 34 -6.29 -10.13 18.08
N TYR A 35 -5.36 -9.47 17.40
CA TYR A 35 -5.03 -8.08 17.70
C TYR A 35 -6.25 -7.22 17.33
N VAL A 36 -6.66 -6.31 18.22
CA VAL A 36 -7.82 -5.47 17.96
C VAL A 36 -7.35 -4.19 17.27
N PHE A 37 -7.65 -4.06 15.98
CA PHE A 37 -7.52 -2.77 15.31
C PHE A 37 -8.68 -1.86 15.73
N ASP A 38 -8.38 -0.65 16.16
CA ASP A 38 -9.36 0.39 16.44
C ASP A 38 -9.20 1.50 15.38
N PHE A 39 -9.91 1.35 14.27
CA PHE A 39 -9.85 2.25 13.12
C PHE A 39 -10.57 3.56 13.42
N ARG A 40 -9.97 4.67 13.03
CA ARG A 40 -10.42 6.03 13.38
C ARG A 40 -11.87 6.33 13.01
N HIS A 41 -12.34 5.75 11.90
CA HIS A 41 -13.67 6.04 11.37
C HIS A 41 -14.55 4.79 11.28
N GLU A 42 -13.97 3.60 11.24
CA GLU A 42 -14.69 2.34 11.00
C GLU A 42 -14.82 1.46 12.26
N GLY A 43 -14.26 1.93 13.40
CA GLY A 43 -14.37 1.23 14.66
C GLY A 43 -13.48 0.00 14.77
N LYS A 44 -13.88 -0.95 15.61
CA LYS A 44 -13.04 -2.08 15.99
C LYS A 44 -13.17 -3.28 15.06
N LEU A 45 -12.02 -3.84 14.71
CA LEU A 45 -11.91 -5.13 14.02
C LEU A 45 -11.16 -6.11 14.95
N GLU A 46 -11.91 -7.07 15.53
CA GLU A 46 -11.40 -7.97 16.57
C GLU A 46 -10.83 -9.29 16.02
N SER A 47 -11.15 -9.62 14.76
CA SER A 47 -10.69 -10.86 14.12
C SER A 47 -10.37 -10.59 12.65
N HIS A 48 -9.18 -10.96 12.24
CA HIS A 48 -8.66 -10.66 10.92
C HIS A 48 -7.52 -11.62 10.53
N TYR A 49 -6.99 -11.51 9.32
CA TYR A 49 -5.79 -12.24 8.93
C TYR A 49 -4.56 -11.74 9.69
N ALA A 50 -3.68 -12.65 10.08
CA ALA A 50 -2.39 -12.28 10.64
C ALA A 50 -1.56 -11.53 9.60
N ILE A 51 -0.84 -10.49 10.05
CA ILE A 51 -0.04 -9.61 9.22
C ILE A 51 1.40 -9.59 9.76
N VAL A 52 2.37 -9.60 8.87
CA VAL A 52 3.78 -9.36 9.20
C VAL A 52 4.37 -8.35 8.21
N GLY A 53 5.15 -7.42 8.72
CA GLY A 53 5.76 -6.40 7.88
C GLY A 53 6.71 -5.50 8.63
N MET A 54 7.27 -4.54 7.92
CA MET A 54 8.10 -3.49 8.50
C MET A 54 7.20 -2.35 8.99
N ALA A 55 7.30 -2.00 10.27
CA ALA A 55 6.48 -0.95 10.85
C ALA A 55 7.27 -0.11 11.88
N HIS A 56 6.85 1.12 12.06
CA HIS A 56 7.11 1.87 13.28
C HIS A 56 5.94 1.66 14.25
N VAL A 57 6.23 1.16 15.45
CA VAL A 57 5.18 0.95 16.46
C VAL A 57 5.08 2.18 17.37
N ALA A 58 3.97 2.89 17.25
CA ALA A 58 3.66 4.06 18.07
C ALA A 58 2.37 3.83 18.87
N ASP A 59 2.40 4.09 20.17
CA ASP A 59 1.25 3.91 21.07
C ASP A 59 0.59 2.52 20.98
N GLY A 60 1.40 1.48 20.72
CA GLY A 60 0.94 0.11 20.53
C GLY A 60 0.27 -0.17 19.19
N TYR A 61 0.24 0.81 18.26
CA TYR A 61 -0.31 0.68 16.92
C TYR A 61 0.82 0.52 15.88
N PRO A 62 0.73 -0.49 14.98
CA PRO A 62 1.74 -0.70 13.95
C PRO A 62 1.48 0.23 12.74
N LEU A 63 2.33 1.23 12.56
CA LEU A 63 2.37 2.08 11.37
C LEU A 63 3.20 1.38 10.29
N TYR A 64 2.55 0.54 9.49
CA TYR A 64 3.21 -0.26 8.47
C TYR A 64 3.71 0.56 7.28
N TYR A 65 4.95 0.33 6.88
CA TYR A 65 5.52 0.79 5.61
C TYR A 65 5.20 -0.19 4.48
N ASP A 66 5.27 -1.47 4.78
CA ASP A 66 4.93 -2.61 3.95
C ASP A 66 4.57 -3.80 4.83
N ALA A 67 3.76 -4.68 4.30
CA ALA A 67 3.41 -5.91 4.99
C ALA A 67 2.85 -6.97 4.03
N VAL A 68 2.78 -8.20 4.53
CA VAL A 68 2.10 -9.33 3.90
C VAL A 68 1.18 -9.98 4.92
N ASN A 69 0.03 -10.46 4.47
CA ASN A 69 -0.83 -11.26 5.33
C ASN A 69 -0.64 -12.77 5.10
N GLU A 70 -1.19 -13.57 5.99
CA GLU A 70 -1.10 -15.04 5.96
C GLU A 70 -1.76 -15.70 4.72
N LYS A 71 -2.49 -14.93 3.90
CA LYS A 71 -3.06 -15.38 2.62
C LYS A 71 -2.14 -15.14 1.43
N GLY A 72 -1.04 -14.42 1.65
CA GLY A 72 -0.07 -14.10 0.61
C GLY A 72 -0.38 -12.81 -0.17
N LEU A 73 -1.29 -11.97 0.34
CA LEU A 73 -1.48 -10.63 -0.18
C LEU A 73 -0.43 -9.70 0.41
N GLY A 74 0.35 -9.04 -0.44
CA GLY A 74 1.37 -8.06 -0.06
C GLY A 74 0.97 -6.64 -0.39
N MET A 75 1.40 -5.68 0.42
CA MET A 75 1.17 -4.25 0.20
C MET A 75 2.37 -3.43 0.66
N ALA A 76 2.77 -2.45 -0.12
CA ALA A 76 3.84 -1.51 0.22
C ALA A 76 3.46 -0.08 -0.11
N GLY A 77 3.74 0.83 0.81
CA GLY A 77 3.59 2.28 0.62
C GLY A 77 4.92 2.92 0.20
N LEU A 78 4.87 3.78 -0.80
CA LEU A 78 6.03 4.49 -1.35
C LEU A 78 5.74 6.00 -1.39
N ASN A 79 6.78 6.83 -1.25
CA ASN A 79 6.63 8.28 -1.28
C ASN A 79 6.05 8.77 -2.62
N PHE A 80 5.01 9.60 -2.51
CA PHE A 80 4.29 10.19 -3.64
C PHE A 80 4.10 11.70 -3.42
N VAL A 81 5.18 12.33 -2.99
CA VAL A 81 5.21 13.73 -2.55
C VAL A 81 4.78 14.68 -3.67
N GLY A 82 3.87 15.60 -3.33
CA GLY A 82 3.33 16.60 -4.25
C GLY A 82 2.17 16.10 -5.12
N ASN A 83 1.92 14.78 -5.18
CA ASN A 83 0.84 14.19 -5.96
C ASN A 83 -0.28 13.61 -5.08
N ALA A 84 0.08 13.03 -3.92
CA ALA A 84 -0.91 12.47 -3.01
C ALA A 84 -1.83 13.57 -2.46
N LYS A 85 -3.14 13.33 -2.56
CA LYS A 85 -4.17 14.21 -1.98
C LYS A 85 -5.33 13.36 -1.47
N TYR A 86 -5.39 13.23 -0.16
CA TYR A 86 -6.46 12.48 0.51
C TYR A 86 -7.74 13.30 0.57
N GLN A 87 -8.87 12.60 0.68
CA GLN A 87 -10.18 13.20 0.67
C GLN A 87 -10.64 13.54 2.09
N GLU A 88 -11.69 14.33 2.19
CA GLU A 88 -12.43 14.52 3.43
C GLU A 88 -13.33 13.31 3.70
N VAL A 89 -13.76 13.14 4.96
CA VAL A 89 -14.73 12.10 5.34
C VAL A 89 -16.00 12.22 4.49
N SER A 90 -16.43 11.11 3.93
CA SER A 90 -17.60 11.03 3.05
C SER A 90 -18.66 10.10 3.63
N GLU A 91 -19.89 10.56 3.73
CA GLU A 91 -21.02 9.73 4.18
C GLU A 91 -21.30 8.62 3.16
N GLY A 92 -21.62 7.42 3.68
CA GLY A 92 -21.94 6.25 2.86
C GLY A 92 -20.75 5.54 2.24
N ARG A 93 -19.51 5.93 2.63
CA ARG A 93 -18.28 5.25 2.26
C ARG A 93 -17.53 4.76 3.50
N GLU A 94 -16.73 3.72 3.34
CA GLU A 94 -15.77 3.28 4.36
C GLU A 94 -14.60 4.27 4.39
N ASN A 95 -14.54 5.10 5.42
CA ASN A 95 -13.50 6.14 5.56
C ASN A 95 -12.29 5.57 6.28
N VAL A 96 -11.19 5.43 5.58
CA VAL A 96 -9.97 4.81 6.08
C VAL A 96 -8.87 5.88 6.17
N ALA A 97 -8.30 6.07 7.35
CA ALA A 97 -7.18 6.97 7.50
C ALA A 97 -5.95 6.45 6.72
N GLN A 98 -5.16 7.36 6.18
CA GLN A 98 -4.02 6.98 5.33
C GLN A 98 -3.08 5.98 6.03
N PHE A 99 -2.76 6.18 7.30
CA PHE A 99 -1.87 5.29 8.06
C PHE A 99 -2.49 3.92 8.38
N GLU A 100 -3.81 3.78 8.26
CA GLU A 100 -4.57 2.55 8.47
C GLU A 100 -4.75 1.74 7.18
N PHE A 101 -4.36 2.28 6.03
CA PHE A 101 -4.70 1.69 4.74
C PHE A 101 -4.08 0.30 4.54
N ILE A 102 -2.81 0.12 4.91
CA ILE A 102 -2.15 -1.20 4.83
C ILE A 102 -2.86 -2.21 5.74
N PRO A 103 -3.02 -1.97 7.05
CA PRO A 103 -3.73 -2.93 7.91
C PRO A 103 -5.20 -3.10 7.53
N TRP A 104 -5.90 -2.07 7.05
CA TRP A 104 -7.30 -2.18 6.60
C TRP A 104 -7.47 -3.21 5.49
N ILE A 105 -6.64 -3.15 4.46
CA ILE A 105 -6.70 -4.07 3.33
C ILE A 105 -6.19 -5.46 3.74
N LEU A 106 -5.01 -5.56 4.36
CA LEU A 106 -4.40 -6.86 4.66
C LEU A 106 -5.13 -7.64 5.74
N ALA A 107 -5.82 -6.97 6.64
CA ALA A 107 -6.64 -7.61 7.67
C ALA A 107 -7.86 -8.36 7.09
N GLN A 108 -8.42 -7.88 5.99
CA GLN A 108 -9.72 -8.31 5.50
C GLN A 108 -9.69 -8.99 4.13
N CYS A 109 -8.67 -8.71 3.31
CA CYS A 109 -8.57 -9.22 1.95
C CYS A 109 -7.52 -10.33 1.85
N GLY A 110 -7.87 -11.44 1.23
CA GLY A 110 -6.95 -12.55 0.97
C GLY A 110 -6.36 -12.55 -0.45
N SER A 111 -6.79 -11.61 -1.31
CA SER A 111 -6.32 -11.49 -2.69
C SER A 111 -6.50 -10.06 -3.21
N VAL A 112 -5.81 -9.73 -4.31
CA VAL A 112 -6.00 -8.45 -5.02
C VAL A 112 -7.44 -8.30 -5.52
N ALA A 113 -8.07 -9.38 -5.98
CA ALA A 113 -9.48 -9.34 -6.42
C ALA A 113 -10.41 -8.86 -5.28
N GLN A 114 -10.22 -9.37 -4.05
CA GLN A 114 -10.97 -8.89 -2.88
C GLN A 114 -10.59 -7.44 -2.51
N ALA A 115 -9.31 -7.09 -2.60
CA ALA A 115 -8.87 -5.72 -2.35
C ALA A 115 -9.55 -4.72 -3.29
N ARG A 116 -9.75 -5.05 -4.57
CA ARG A 116 -10.47 -4.21 -5.55
C ARG A 116 -11.91 -3.92 -5.11
N GLU A 117 -12.61 -4.89 -4.52
CA GLU A 117 -13.96 -4.70 -3.99
C GLU A 117 -13.97 -3.68 -2.85
N TYR A 118 -13.01 -3.77 -1.94
CA TYR A 118 -12.83 -2.81 -0.83
C TYR A 118 -12.46 -1.43 -1.36
N LEU A 119 -11.51 -1.33 -2.28
CA LEU A 119 -11.09 -0.08 -2.91
C LEU A 119 -12.25 0.65 -3.61
N GLY A 120 -13.19 -0.09 -4.19
CA GLY A 120 -14.36 0.48 -4.87
C GLY A 120 -15.36 1.18 -3.94
N ARG A 121 -15.40 0.81 -2.66
CA ARG A 121 -16.35 1.37 -1.68
C ARG A 121 -15.71 2.26 -0.62
N MET A 122 -14.38 2.20 -0.45
CA MET A 122 -13.66 2.99 0.53
C MET A 122 -13.41 4.42 0.08
N ASN A 123 -13.08 5.25 1.05
CA ASN A 123 -12.61 6.62 0.89
C ASN A 123 -11.34 6.78 1.73
N LEU A 124 -10.24 7.18 1.11
CA LEU A 124 -8.97 7.36 1.79
C LEU A 124 -8.84 8.79 2.30
N VAL A 125 -8.79 8.93 3.63
CA VAL A 125 -8.83 10.23 4.30
C VAL A 125 -7.49 10.63 4.90
N GLY A 126 -7.23 11.94 4.95
CA GLY A 126 -5.99 12.53 5.44
C GLY A 126 -5.92 12.66 6.97
N THR A 127 -6.62 11.81 7.72
CA THR A 127 -6.57 11.82 9.18
C THR A 127 -5.16 11.51 9.67
N THR A 128 -4.64 12.36 10.56
CA THR A 128 -3.31 12.17 11.16
C THR A 128 -3.37 11.10 12.25
N PHE A 129 -2.28 10.37 12.44
CA PHE A 129 -2.15 9.46 13.58
C PHE A 129 -2.11 10.24 14.89
N ASN A 130 -1.19 11.20 15.00
CA ASN A 130 -1.09 12.19 16.08
C ASN A 130 -0.34 13.43 15.57
N GLU A 131 -0.01 14.38 16.46
CA GLU A 131 0.69 15.62 16.08
C GLU A 131 2.11 15.41 15.53
N HIS A 132 2.76 14.28 15.87
CA HIS A 132 4.11 13.92 15.40
C HIS A 132 4.10 13.12 14.10
N PHE A 133 2.99 12.45 13.78
CA PHE A 133 2.82 11.60 12.60
C PHE A 133 1.63 12.07 11.75
N PRO A 134 1.84 13.11 10.93
CA PRO A 134 0.84 13.56 9.96
C PRO A 134 0.64 12.51 8.87
N ALA A 135 -0.44 12.64 8.10
CA ALA A 135 -0.69 11.77 6.95
C ALA A 135 0.46 11.88 5.94
N ALA A 136 1.16 10.77 5.71
CA ALA A 136 2.26 10.71 4.77
C ALA A 136 1.74 10.71 3.33
N GLN A 137 2.43 11.40 2.42
CA GLN A 137 2.08 11.44 1.00
C GLN A 137 2.59 10.17 0.32
N LEU A 138 1.73 9.18 0.16
CA LEU A 138 2.06 7.87 -0.36
C LEU A 138 1.17 7.46 -1.53
N HIS A 139 1.66 6.50 -2.31
CA HIS A 139 0.91 5.59 -3.18
C HIS A 139 1.33 4.15 -2.88
N TRP A 140 0.60 3.15 -3.36
CA TRP A 140 0.79 1.78 -2.92
C TRP A 140 0.82 0.79 -4.07
N LEU A 141 1.68 -0.23 -3.93
CA LEU A 141 1.62 -1.48 -4.67
C LEU A 141 0.90 -2.51 -3.81
N ILE A 142 -0.15 -3.13 -4.35
CA ILE A 142 -0.84 -4.27 -3.76
C ILE A 142 -0.70 -5.43 -4.72
N ALA A 143 -0.25 -6.59 -4.26
CA ALA A 143 -0.03 -7.73 -5.14
C ALA A 143 -0.21 -9.06 -4.42
N ASP A 144 -0.66 -10.05 -5.19
CA ASP A 144 -0.65 -11.46 -4.87
C ASP A 144 0.00 -12.26 -6.02
N LYS A 145 -0.06 -13.58 -5.95
CA LYS A 145 0.54 -14.45 -6.97
C LYS A 145 -0.12 -14.37 -8.35
N GLU A 146 -1.31 -13.78 -8.46
CA GLU A 146 -2.08 -13.71 -9.71
C GLU A 146 -1.96 -12.35 -10.39
N GLU A 147 -2.03 -11.27 -9.62
CA GLU A 147 -2.06 -9.91 -10.15
C GLU A 147 -1.40 -8.88 -9.23
N ALA A 148 -1.13 -7.70 -9.77
CA ALA A 148 -0.68 -6.53 -9.03
C ALA A 148 -1.47 -5.29 -9.45
N VAL A 149 -1.71 -4.39 -8.50
CA VAL A 149 -2.34 -3.08 -8.73
C VAL A 149 -1.56 -1.98 -8.06
N THR A 150 -1.58 -0.81 -8.68
CA THR A 150 -1.11 0.44 -8.07
C THR A 150 -2.31 1.24 -7.61
N VAL A 151 -2.25 1.75 -6.38
CA VAL A 151 -3.29 2.60 -5.81
C VAL A 151 -2.74 3.99 -5.55
N GLU A 152 -3.36 5.00 -6.12
CA GLU A 152 -3.01 6.41 -5.96
C GLU A 152 -4.23 7.21 -5.52
N CYS A 153 -4.07 8.07 -4.51
CA CYS A 153 -5.10 9.03 -4.11
C CYS A 153 -4.62 10.42 -4.48
N THR A 154 -5.26 11.01 -5.47
CA THR A 154 -4.90 12.32 -6.03
C THR A 154 -6.05 13.32 -5.90
N ALA A 155 -5.89 14.51 -6.46
CA ALA A 155 -6.97 15.50 -6.53
C ALA A 155 -8.22 14.98 -7.25
N SER A 156 -8.08 13.95 -8.11
CA SER A 156 -9.17 13.28 -8.82
C SER A 156 -9.82 12.13 -8.02
N GLY A 157 -9.37 11.90 -6.77
CA GLY A 157 -9.84 10.82 -5.91
C GLY A 157 -8.94 9.59 -5.93
N LEU A 158 -9.46 8.47 -5.42
CA LEU A 158 -8.78 7.20 -5.37
C LEU A 158 -8.79 6.54 -6.76
N GLN A 159 -7.61 6.22 -7.26
CA GLN A 159 -7.40 5.56 -8.55
C GLN A 159 -6.75 4.19 -8.32
N VAL A 160 -7.20 3.20 -9.06
CA VAL A 160 -6.65 1.84 -9.04
C VAL A 160 -6.23 1.46 -10.45
N TYR A 161 -4.96 1.23 -10.65
CA TYR A 161 -4.38 0.88 -11.94
C TYR A 161 -3.94 -0.57 -11.95
N ASP A 162 -4.21 -1.28 -13.04
CA ASP A 162 -3.57 -2.57 -13.28
C ASP A 162 -2.06 -2.37 -13.43
N ASN A 163 -1.28 -3.18 -12.73
CA ASN A 163 0.18 -3.09 -12.77
C ASN A 163 0.78 -4.37 -13.38
N PRO A 164 0.81 -4.49 -14.70
CA PRO A 164 1.28 -5.70 -15.39
C PRO A 164 2.78 -5.95 -15.23
N VAL A 165 3.55 -4.93 -14.83
CA VAL A 165 5.00 -5.06 -14.61
C VAL A 165 5.34 -5.43 -13.17
N GLY A 166 4.39 -5.30 -12.24
CA GLY A 166 4.57 -5.65 -10.84
C GLY A 166 5.62 -4.79 -10.11
N VAL A 167 5.87 -3.57 -10.58
CA VAL A 167 6.85 -2.65 -9.99
C VAL A 167 6.23 -1.29 -9.75
N LEU A 168 6.56 -0.66 -8.63
CA LEU A 168 6.22 0.72 -8.31
C LEU A 168 7.43 1.40 -7.69
N THR A 169 7.72 2.62 -8.13
CA THR A 169 8.75 3.48 -7.52
C THR A 169 8.10 4.69 -6.83
N ASN A 170 8.85 5.72 -6.52
CA ASN A 170 8.29 6.99 -6.04
C ASN A 170 7.63 7.77 -7.20
N ASN A 171 7.70 9.11 -7.19
CA ASN A 171 7.25 9.93 -8.34
C ASN A 171 7.90 9.51 -9.66
N PRO A 172 7.25 9.73 -10.79
CA PRO A 172 5.98 10.40 -11.03
C PRO A 172 4.74 9.49 -10.82
N PRO A 173 3.50 9.98 -11.05
CA PRO A 173 2.29 9.13 -11.06
C PRO A 173 2.44 7.90 -11.96
N PHE A 174 1.76 6.81 -11.59
CA PHE A 174 1.96 5.49 -12.20
C PHE A 174 1.73 5.47 -13.71
N GLU A 175 0.72 6.19 -14.22
CA GLU A 175 0.49 6.28 -15.66
C GLU A 175 1.70 6.87 -16.41
N LEU A 176 2.39 7.86 -15.81
CA LEU A 176 3.61 8.41 -16.38
C LEU A 176 4.79 7.42 -16.26
N GLN A 177 4.87 6.65 -15.18
CA GLN A 177 5.87 5.59 -15.05
C GLN A 177 5.69 4.56 -16.18
N MET A 178 4.46 4.12 -16.43
CA MET A 178 4.13 3.18 -17.53
C MET A 178 4.42 3.79 -18.90
N PHE A 179 4.09 5.08 -19.10
CA PHE A 179 4.42 5.77 -20.35
C PHE A 179 5.94 5.84 -20.58
N MET A 180 6.71 6.12 -19.53
CA MET A 180 8.17 6.22 -19.63
C MET A 180 8.83 4.86 -19.96
N LEU A 181 8.22 3.73 -19.57
CA LEU A 181 8.71 2.40 -19.94
C LEU A 181 8.77 2.19 -21.46
N ASN A 182 7.91 2.87 -22.22
CA ASN A 182 7.93 2.79 -23.68
C ASN A 182 9.28 3.22 -24.29
N ASN A 183 10.03 4.08 -23.59
CA ASN A 183 11.34 4.51 -24.04
C ASN A 183 12.39 3.38 -24.00
N TYR A 184 12.12 2.32 -23.23
CA TYR A 184 13.01 1.16 -23.07
C TYR A 184 12.56 -0.05 -23.89
N CYS A 185 11.38 -0.02 -24.52
CA CYS A 185 10.87 -1.14 -25.33
C CYS A 185 11.82 -1.53 -26.47
N LEU A 186 12.52 -0.60 -27.07
CA LEU A 186 13.51 -0.87 -28.13
C LEU A 186 14.71 -1.68 -27.65
N LEU A 187 15.02 -1.66 -26.35
CA LEU A 187 16.11 -2.46 -25.77
C LEU A 187 15.75 -3.94 -25.64
N TYR A 188 14.46 -4.27 -25.59
CA TYR A 188 13.97 -5.65 -25.47
C TYR A 188 13.63 -6.29 -26.80
N THR A 189 13.47 -5.50 -27.86
CA THR A 189 13.10 -5.98 -29.19
C THR A 189 14.25 -6.00 -30.19
N SER A 190 15.39 -5.39 -29.85
CA SER A 190 16.59 -5.56 -30.64
C SER A 190 17.25 -6.87 -30.23
N ASP A 191 17.10 -7.89 -31.07
CA ASP A 191 17.98 -9.05 -31.05
C ASP A 191 19.41 -8.56 -31.18
N ALA A 192 20.10 -8.50 -30.07
CA ALA A 192 21.52 -8.28 -30.07
C ALA A 192 22.24 -9.59 -30.38
#